data_25e2c55b23e7f306c8293b11809b4822
#
_entry.id   25e2c55b23e7f306c8293b11809b4822
#
_cell.length_a   1.000
_cell.length_b   1.000
_cell.length_c   1.000
_cell.angle_alpha   90.00
_cell.angle_beta   90.00
_cell.angle_gamma   90.00
#
_symmetry.space_group_name_H-M   'P 1'
#
loop_
_entity.id
_entity.type
_entity.pdbx_description
1 polymer ?
#
loop_
_entity_poly.entity_id
_entity_poly.type
_entity_poly.pdbx_seq_one_letter_code
_entity_poly.pdbx_strand_id
1 'polypeptide(L)'
;MSVKKKDVIEFEVDKMEFGGTSLSQVGDRVIHMKGGISGQKVRAGVKKVRSKKAEVKMIELLENSPLETEETCKHFRECGGCTLLSVPYEKQLEIKEKQVMDLFLKQDLFGFQFLGIEGSPENKYYRNKMEYTFGDEVKNGPLTLGLHKKGKHIDIQTVEECMLVDEDFSKILVSSVEFFNEKKLPYYRTMNHKGYLRHLVVRKGIHTNEIMVNIVTSSQEDFDMYEFKDMLLGIDLKAELVGVLHTINDGLADAVQCDELRVLYGRDYIQEEILGLKFKISPFSFFQTNTKGAEVLYSIARDFIGDYNDKVVFDLYSGTGSIGQVMAGAAKKVYGIEIVEEAVVAANENAKLNGLTNCEFIAGDVAKVVKDLKDKPDLIIVDP
;
A
#
# COMPACT_ATOMS: atom_id res chain seq x y z
N MET A 1 18.10 -12.45 33.98
CA MET A 1 17.19 -13.59 33.69
C MET A 1 17.62 -14.17 32.33
N SER A 2 17.94 -15.46 32.23
CA SER A 2 18.38 -16.06 30.98
C SER A 2 17.16 -16.45 30.14
N VAL A 3 16.89 -15.74 29.06
CA VAL A 3 15.77 -16.00 28.14
C VAL A 3 16.05 -17.24 27.29
N LYS A 4 15.15 -18.23 27.28
CA LYS A 4 15.26 -19.48 26.54
C LYS A 4 14.13 -19.61 25.50
N LYS A 5 14.34 -20.44 24.47
CA LYS A 5 13.30 -20.78 23.48
C LYS A 5 12.09 -21.42 24.19
N LYS A 6 10.88 -21.01 23.82
CA LYS A 6 9.57 -21.37 24.37
C LYS A 6 9.23 -20.69 25.71
N ASP A 7 10.10 -19.89 26.30
CA ASP A 7 9.73 -19.10 27.47
C ASP A 7 8.61 -18.12 27.09
N VAL A 8 7.81 -17.75 28.10
CA VAL A 8 6.91 -16.60 28.05
C VAL A 8 7.50 -15.52 28.93
N ILE A 9 7.70 -14.34 28.38
CA ILE A 9 8.32 -13.20 29.06
C ILE A 9 7.41 -11.98 29.01
N GLU A 10 7.51 -11.14 30.04
CA GLU A 10 6.85 -9.83 30.08
C GLU A 10 7.92 -8.75 30.06
N PHE A 11 7.69 -7.71 29.27
CA PHE A 11 8.62 -6.59 29.14
C PHE A 11 7.91 -5.37 28.59
N GLU A 12 8.52 -4.22 28.78
CA GLU A 12 8.14 -2.96 28.16
C GLU A 12 8.86 -2.80 26.82
N VAL A 13 8.18 -2.28 25.81
CA VAL A 13 8.76 -2.01 24.49
C VAL A 13 9.56 -0.71 24.58
N ASP A 14 10.89 -0.80 24.39
CA ASP A 14 11.76 0.37 24.48
C ASP A 14 11.62 1.28 23.25
N LYS A 15 11.71 0.71 22.04
CA LYS A 15 11.59 1.48 20.79
C LYS A 15 11.06 0.65 19.63
N MET A 16 10.47 1.36 18.65
CA MET A 16 10.13 0.80 17.35
C MET A 16 11.15 1.27 16.31
N GLU A 17 11.75 0.34 15.58
CA GLU A 17 12.63 0.64 14.45
C GLU A 17 11.86 0.78 13.14
N PHE A 18 12.51 1.37 12.14
CA PHE A 18 11.99 1.41 10.78
C PHE A 18 11.66 -0.01 10.28
N GLY A 19 10.52 -0.16 9.58
CA GLY A 19 10.01 -1.47 9.16
C GLY A 19 9.15 -2.19 10.21
N GLY A 20 8.83 -1.52 11.35
CA GLY A 20 7.82 -1.99 12.31
C GLY A 20 8.28 -3.12 13.23
N THR A 21 9.59 -3.30 13.41
CA THR A 21 10.14 -4.18 14.44
C THR A 21 10.41 -3.39 15.71
N SER A 22 9.89 -3.84 16.85
CA SER A 22 10.22 -3.25 18.13
C SER A 22 11.41 -3.96 18.79
N LEU A 23 12.17 -3.17 19.54
CA LEU A 23 13.32 -3.63 20.31
C LEU A 23 13.09 -3.35 21.79
N SER A 24 13.60 -4.26 22.65
CA SER A 24 13.61 -4.07 24.09
C SER A 24 14.80 -4.78 24.70
N GLN A 25 15.40 -4.22 25.76
CA GLN A 25 16.46 -4.87 26.50
C GLN A 25 15.88 -5.69 27.65
N VAL A 26 16.05 -7.01 27.63
CA VAL A 26 15.62 -7.90 28.70
C VAL A 26 16.83 -8.71 29.20
N GLY A 27 17.31 -8.37 30.37
CA GLY A 27 18.54 -8.95 30.92
C GLY A 27 19.74 -8.65 30.02
N ASP A 28 20.43 -9.69 29.57
CA ASP A 28 21.60 -9.62 28.69
C ASP A 28 21.25 -9.67 27.19
N ARG A 29 19.95 -9.66 26.83
CA ARG A 29 19.48 -9.87 25.45
C ARG A 29 18.66 -8.73 24.91
N VAL A 30 18.84 -8.46 23.62
CA VAL A 30 17.95 -7.60 22.83
C VAL A 30 16.80 -8.46 22.28
N ILE A 31 15.60 -8.10 22.65
CA ILE A 31 14.36 -8.73 22.18
C ILE A 31 13.91 -8.04 20.90
N HIS A 32 13.65 -8.82 19.87
CA HIS A 32 13.07 -8.37 18.60
C HIS A 32 11.64 -8.90 18.51
N MET A 33 10.69 -7.99 18.36
CA MET A 33 9.26 -8.31 18.23
C MET A 33 8.68 -7.58 17.01
N LYS A 34 7.91 -8.29 16.18
CA LYS A 34 7.17 -7.64 15.09
C LYS A 34 5.97 -6.89 15.66
N GLY A 35 5.86 -5.60 15.35
CA GLY A 35 4.85 -4.70 15.93
C GLY A 35 5.25 -4.25 17.33
N GLY A 36 4.30 -3.63 18.04
CA GLY A 36 4.51 -3.01 19.35
C GLY A 36 4.88 -1.52 19.24
N ILE A 37 4.36 -0.74 20.18
CA ILE A 37 4.59 0.72 20.27
C ILE A 37 5.44 0.95 21.53
N SER A 38 6.41 1.87 21.46
CA SER A 38 7.27 2.23 22.59
C SER A 38 6.42 2.57 23.83
N GLY A 39 6.79 2.02 24.97
CA GLY A 39 6.06 2.16 26.24
C GLY A 39 4.92 1.17 26.45
N GLN A 40 4.60 0.31 25.46
CA GLN A 40 3.66 -0.80 25.70
C GLN A 40 4.29 -1.87 26.59
N LYS A 41 3.52 -2.38 27.54
CA LYS A 41 3.90 -3.58 28.29
C LYS A 41 3.22 -4.80 27.72
N VAL A 42 4.01 -5.79 27.37
CA VAL A 42 3.55 -6.95 26.60
C VAL A 42 3.98 -8.26 27.22
N ARG A 43 3.16 -9.30 27.01
CA ARG A 43 3.52 -10.69 27.23
C ARG A 43 3.82 -11.34 25.89
N ALA A 44 4.99 -11.96 25.74
CA ALA A 44 5.43 -12.51 24.47
C ALA A 44 6.09 -13.89 24.61
N GLY A 45 5.84 -14.74 23.62
CA GLY A 45 6.42 -16.09 23.54
C GLY A 45 7.74 -16.07 22.74
N VAL A 46 8.79 -16.63 23.31
CA VAL A 46 10.12 -16.69 22.69
C VAL A 46 10.14 -17.75 21.60
N LYS A 47 10.33 -17.33 20.33
CA LYS A 47 10.39 -18.20 19.15
C LYS A 47 11.79 -18.69 18.85
N LYS A 48 12.77 -17.80 18.98
CA LYS A 48 14.17 -18.08 18.63
C LYS A 48 15.13 -17.32 19.54
N VAL A 49 16.22 -17.97 19.87
CA VAL A 49 17.30 -17.35 20.67
C VAL A 49 18.61 -17.55 19.93
N ARG A 50 19.39 -16.46 19.77
CA ARG A 50 20.72 -16.45 19.18
C ARG A 50 21.61 -15.51 19.96
N SER A 51 22.76 -16.00 20.47
CA SER A 51 23.74 -15.18 21.20
C SER A 51 23.07 -14.12 22.09
N LYS A 52 23.20 -12.85 21.73
CA LYS A 52 22.64 -11.69 22.47
C LYS A 52 21.25 -11.24 21.99
N LYS A 53 20.58 -12.00 21.08
CA LYS A 53 19.27 -11.65 20.51
C LYS A 53 18.22 -12.72 20.79
N ALA A 54 16.96 -12.32 20.97
CA ALA A 54 15.83 -13.23 20.98
C ALA A 54 14.69 -12.66 20.11
N GLU A 55 14.09 -13.51 19.29
CA GLU A 55 12.90 -13.19 18.50
C GLU A 55 11.66 -13.69 19.24
N VAL A 56 10.69 -12.82 19.43
CA VAL A 56 9.47 -13.14 20.16
C VAL A 56 8.22 -12.83 19.33
N LYS A 57 7.10 -13.44 19.71
CA LYS A 57 5.78 -13.10 19.17
C LYS A 57 4.91 -12.62 20.33
N MET A 58 4.29 -11.45 20.20
CA MET A 58 3.32 -10.94 21.15
C MET A 58 2.19 -11.95 21.33
N ILE A 59 1.87 -12.26 22.58
CA ILE A 59 0.74 -13.08 22.99
C ILE A 59 -0.39 -12.17 23.48
N GLU A 60 -0.03 -11.15 24.28
CA GLU A 60 -0.99 -10.29 24.93
C GLU A 60 -0.38 -8.89 25.14
N LEU A 61 -1.19 -7.86 24.96
CA LEU A 61 -0.90 -6.50 25.38
C LEU A 61 -1.41 -6.31 26.81
N LEU A 62 -0.50 -6.08 27.75
CA LEU A 62 -0.83 -5.94 29.18
C LEU A 62 -1.19 -4.50 29.51
N GLU A 63 -0.42 -3.55 29.02
CA GLU A 63 -0.64 -2.11 29.23
C GLU A 63 -0.40 -1.34 27.93
N ASN A 64 -1.26 -0.36 27.62
CA ASN A 64 -1.09 0.53 26.48
C ASN A 64 0.12 1.43 26.68
N SER A 65 0.69 1.90 25.56
CA SER A 65 1.70 2.96 25.60
C SER A 65 1.07 4.27 26.09
N PRO A 66 1.82 5.09 26.86
CA PRO A 66 1.39 6.45 27.15
C PRO A 66 1.18 7.34 25.92
N LEU A 67 1.69 6.91 24.76
CA LEU A 67 1.50 7.61 23.47
C LEU A 67 0.15 7.28 22.81
N GLU A 68 -0.53 6.21 23.22
CA GLU A 68 -1.78 5.76 22.60
C GLU A 68 -2.97 6.55 23.14
N THR A 69 -3.95 6.81 22.27
CA THR A 69 -5.25 7.39 22.59
C THR A 69 -6.34 6.31 22.48
N GLU A 70 -7.53 6.57 23.03
CA GLU A 70 -8.66 5.65 22.92
C GLU A 70 -9.36 5.72 21.54
N GLU A 71 -9.19 6.80 20.82
CA GLU A 71 -9.83 7.02 19.50
C GLU A 71 -9.13 6.24 18.41
N THR A 72 -9.64 5.06 18.08
CA THR A 72 -9.12 4.19 17.03
C THR A 72 -10.24 3.57 16.19
N CYS A 73 -9.87 3.02 15.04
CA CYS A 73 -10.74 2.14 14.25
C CYS A 73 -11.11 0.91 15.08
N LYS A 74 -12.38 0.50 15.04
CA LYS A 74 -12.87 -0.68 15.80
C LYS A 74 -12.14 -1.98 15.44
N HIS A 75 -11.52 -2.06 14.26
CA HIS A 75 -10.75 -3.22 13.79
C HIS A 75 -9.26 -3.14 14.13
N PHE A 76 -8.77 -2.04 14.72
CA PHE A 76 -7.34 -1.73 14.82
C PHE A 76 -6.48 -2.83 15.46
N ARG A 77 -6.97 -3.48 16.49
CA ARG A 77 -6.17 -4.49 17.22
C ARG A 77 -6.12 -5.83 16.49
N GLU A 78 -7.14 -6.15 15.74
CA GLU A 78 -7.26 -7.43 15.02
C GLU A 78 -6.80 -7.32 13.57
N CYS A 79 -7.14 -6.23 12.89
CA CYS A 79 -6.77 -5.98 11.49
C CYS A 79 -5.26 -5.73 11.33
N GLY A 80 -4.66 -6.36 10.31
CA GLY A 80 -3.26 -6.19 9.97
C GLY A 80 -2.91 -4.89 9.22
N GLY A 81 -3.90 -4.06 8.86
CA GLY A 81 -3.72 -2.90 7.99
C GLY A 81 -2.99 -1.72 8.62
N CYS A 82 -3.06 -1.54 9.95
CA CYS A 82 -2.48 -0.38 10.64
C CYS A 82 -1.58 -0.77 11.80
N THR A 83 -0.51 0.01 12.00
CA THR A 83 0.44 -0.21 13.11
C THR A 83 0.37 0.88 14.17
N LEU A 84 0.20 2.14 13.78
CA LEU A 84 0.32 3.31 14.65
C LEU A 84 -1.00 4.09 14.81
N LEU A 85 -2.14 3.56 14.36
CA LEU A 85 -3.40 4.30 14.34
C LEU A 85 -3.87 4.77 15.73
N SER A 86 -3.47 4.08 16.79
CA SER A 86 -3.76 4.47 18.19
C SER A 86 -2.90 5.62 18.71
N VAL A 87 -1.88 6.04 17.96
CA VAL A 87 -0.99 7.13 18.31
C VAL A 87 -1.43 8.40 17.58
N PRO A 88 -1.53 9.57 18.25
CA PRO A 88 -1.81 10.84 17.60
C PRO A 88 -0.89 11.10 16.41
N TYR A 89 -1.40 11.71 15.33
CA TYR A 89 -0.68 11.80 14.07
C TYR A 89 0.65 12.56 14.20
N GLU A 90 0.68 13.63 14.97
CA GLU A 90 1.90 14.41 15.25
C GLU A 90 2.97 13.54 15.93
N LYS A 91 2.55 12.65 16.83
CA LYS A 91 3.46 11.69 17.48
C LYS A 91 3.91 10.58 16.53
N GLN A 92 3.08 10.18 15.56
CA GLN A 92 3.52 9.29 14.49
C GLN A 92 4.62 9.92 13.64
N LEU A 93 4.53 11.22 13.35
CA LEU A 93 5.56 11.96 12.62
C LEU A 93 6.87 12.01 13.42
N GLU A 94 6.83 12.34 14.71
CA GLU A 94 8.01 12.33 15.60
C GLU A 94 8.69 10.94 15.64
N ILE A 95 7.90 9.86 15.71
CA ILE A 95 8.42 8.48 15.69
C ILE A 95 9.12 8.20 14.35
N LYS A 96 8.51 8.56 13.23
CA LYS A 96 9.07 8.35 11.88
C LYS A 96 10.33 9.16 11.65
N GLU A 97 10.34 10.43 12.07
CA GLU A 97 11.51 11.30 12.03
C GLU A 97 12.69 10.65 12.76
N LYS A 98 12.46 10.22 13.99
CA LYS A 98 13.48 9.54 14.79
C LYS A 98 13.98 8.25 14.13
N GLN A 99 13.08 7.46 13.53
CA GLN A 99 13.44 6.24 12.81
C GLN A 99 14.36 6.53 11.62
N VAL A 100 14.08 7.58 10.84
CA VAL A 100 14.92 7.99 9.71
C VAL A 100 16.28 8.49 10.20
N MET A 101 16.32 9.32 11.23
CA MET A 101 17.57 9.80 11.81
C MET A 101 18.42 8.65 12.38
N ASP A 102 17.79 7.67 13.05
CA ASP A 102 18.48 6.46 13.53
C ASP A 102 19.11 5.65 12.39
N LEU A 103 18.50 5.64 11.19
CA LEU A 103 19.09 4.97 10.01
C LEU A 103 20.34 5.71 9.52
N PHE A 104 20.33 7.03 9.42
CA PHE A 104 21.51 7.82 9.04
C PHE A 104 22.65 7.65 10.05
N LEU A 105 22.32 7.70 11.35
CA LEU A 105 23.31 7.49 12.43
C LEU A 105 23.95 6.09 12.37
N LYS A 106 23.17 5.04 12.07
CA LYS A 106 23.68 3.66 11.91
C LYS A 106 24.63 3.48 10.72
N GLN A 107 24.56 4.36 9.74
CA GLN A 107 25.43 4.35 8.55
C GLN A 107 26.56 5.39 8.63
N ASP A 108 26.78 5.98 9.81
CA ASP A 108 27.78 7.03 10.01
C ASP A 108 27.63 8.22 9.03
N LEU A 109 26.41 8.53 8.61
CA LEU A 109 26.10 9.65 7.73
C LEU A 109 25.79 10.89 8.56
N PHE A 110 26.70 11.86 8.49
CA PHE A 110 26.65 13.14 9.23
C PHE A 110 26.90 14.32 8.28
N GLY A 111 26.68 15.54 8.80
CA GLY A 111 27.06 16.76 8.08
C GLY A 111 26.03 17.24 7.06
N PHE A 112 24.81 16.75 7.11
CA PHE A 112 23.68 17.25 6.35
C PHE A 112 22.74 18.08 7.25
N GLN A 113 22.01 19.01 6.65
CA GLN A 113 20.92 19.72 7.33
C GLN A 113 19.64 18.90 7.22
N PHE A 114 19.12 18.46 8.36
CA PHE A 114 17.78 17.87 8.41
C PHE A 114 16.72 18.95 8.43
N LEU A 115 15.79 18.94 7.49
CA LEU A 115 14.79 19.99 7.31
C LEU A 115 13.45 19.70 8.00
N GLY A 116 13.34 18.52 8.65
CA GLY A 116 12.12 18.08 9.31
C GLY A 116 11.39 16.98 8.55
N ILE A 117 10.16 16.72 8.96
CA ILE A 117 9.26 15.75 8.34
C ILE A 117 7.94 16.45 7.98
N GLU A 118 7.52 16.29 6.74
CA GLU A 118 6.22 16.79 6.29
C GLU A 118 5.14 15.74 6.50
N GLY A 119 4.00 16.18 7.04
CA GLY A 119 2.83 15.33 7.24
C GLY A 119 1.98 15.21 5.98
N SER A 120 1.20 14.14 5.91
CA SER A 120 0.12 14.05 4.92
C SER A 120 -0.96 15.10 5.23
N PRO A 121 -1.53 15.79 4.23
CA PRO A 121 -2.64 16.74 4.43
C PRO A 121 -3.85 16.09 5.10
N GLU A 122 -4.06 14.80 4.85
CA GLU A 122 -5.11 13.99 5.46
C GLU A 122 -4.49 12.75 6.12
N ASN A 123 -4.89 12.47 7.35
CA ASN A 123 -4.42 11.32 8.13
C ASN A 123 -5.48 10.21 8.26
N LYS A 124 -6.70 10.46 7.77
CA LYS A 124 -7.83 9.51 7.67
C LYS A 124 -8.45 9.64 6.27
N TYR A 125 -9.06 8.56 5.79
CA TYR A 125 -9.80 8.52 4.51
C TYR A 125 -8.99 8.95 3.28
N TYR A 126 -7.67 8.84 3.36
CA TYR A 126 -6.73 9.29 2.33
C TYR A 126 -6.42 8.25 1.26
N ARG A 127 -6.73 6.98 1.54
CA ARG A 127 -6.29 5.87 0.71
C ARG A 127 -7.24 5.68 -0.49
N ASN A 128 -6.65 5.70 -1.69
CA ASN A 128 -7.36 5.67 -2.96
C ASN A 128 -7.42 4.27 -3.61
N LYS A 129 -6.80 3.25 -2.99
CA LYS A 129 -6.83 1.85 -3.46
C LYS A 129 -6.90 0.89 -2.30
N MET A 130 -7.79 -0.09 -2.39
CA MET A 130 -7.81 -1.26 -1.50
C MET A 130 -7.85 -2.55 -2.31
N GLU A 131 -7.13 -3.53 -1.82
CA GLU A 131 -7.19 -4.92 -2.26
C GLU A 131 -7.72 -5.74 -1.09
N TYR A 132 -8.96 -6.16 -1.18
CA TYR A 132 -9.59 -7.03 -0.21
C TYR A 132 -9.44 -8.47 -0.65
N THR A 133 -9.23 -9.38 0.29
CA THR A 133 -9.08 -10.81 0.05
C THR A 133 -10.34 -11.54 0.51
N PHE A 134 -10.83 -12.49 -0.28
CA PHE A 134 -11.86 -13.43 0.15
C PHE A 134 -11.27 -14.54 1.01
N GLY A 135 -11.98 -14.92 2.06
CA GLY A 135 -11.53 -15.95 2.97
C GLY A 135 -12.56 -16.32 4.02
N ASP A 136 -12.08 -16.82 5.14
CA ASP A 136 -12.88 -17.00 6.35
C ASP A 136 -12.18 -16.34 7.55
N GLU A 137 -12.97 -15.88 8.51
CA GLU A 137 -12.47 -15.28 9.75
C GLU A 137 -11.95 -16.34 10.72
N VAL A 138 -12.64 -17.47 10.72
CA VAL A 138 -12.28 -18.70 11.43
C VAL A 138 -12.42 -19.86 10.48
N LYS A 139 -11.55 -20.82 10.57
CA LYS A 139 -11.50 -21.97 9.67
C LYS A 139 -12.87 -22.63 9.45
N ASN A 140 -13.30 -22.70 8.20
CA ASN A 140 -14.61 -23.18 7.75
C ASN A 140 -15.81 -22.35 8.26
N GLY A 141 -15.57 -21.09 8.61
CA GLY A 141 -16.61 -20.11 8.91
C GLY A 141 -17.33 -19.60 7.66
N PRO A 142 -18.23 -18.63 7.81
CA PRO A 142 -18.86 -17.94 6.69
C PRO A 142 -17.81 -17.26 5.80
N LEU A 143 -18.17 -17.03 4.53
CA LEU A 143 -17.35 -16.24 3.62
C LEU A 143 -17.18 -14.83 4.19
N THR A 144 -15.95 -14.38 4.25
CA THR A 144 -15.57 -13.00 4.55
C THR A 144 -14.81 -12.37 3.39
N LEU A 145 -14.84 -11.05 3.32
CA LEU A 145 -14.06 -10.25 2.38
C LEU A 145 -13.46 -9.10 3.16
N GLY A 146 -12.15 -8.92 3.12
CA GLY A 146 -11.52 -7.87 3.88
C GLY A 146 -10.00 -7.96 3.93
N LEU A 147 -9.43 -7.70 5.10
CA LEU A 147 -7.98 -7.70 5.30
C LEU A 147 -7.55 -8.85 6.22
N HIS A 148 -6.31 -9.29 6.05
CA HIS A 148 -5.72 -10.31 6.92
C HIS A 148 -5.67 -9.84 8.38
N LYS A 149 -5.99 -10.74 9.30
CA LYS A 149 -5.81 -10.49 10.73
C LYS A 149 -4.34 -10.36 11.09
N LYS A 150 -4.05 -9.52 12.07
CA LYS A 150 -2.69 -9.22 12.52
C LYS A 150 -1.93 -10.48 12.95
N GLY A 151 -0.83 -10.76 12.25
CA GLY A 151 -0.01 -11.94 12.51
C GLY A 151 -0.61 -13.29 12.10
N LYS A 152 -1.67 -13.25 11.27
CA LYS A 152 -2.29 -14.41 10.62
C LYS A 152 -2.17 -14.29 9.11
N HIS A 153 -1.98 -15.43 8.42
CA HIS A 153 -1.81 -15.44 6.97
C HIS A 153 -3.06 -15.89 6.20
N ILE A 154 -4.02 -16.48 6.89
CA ILE A 154 -5.22 -17.05 6.26
C ILE A 154 -6.52 -16.49 6.85
N ASP A 155 -6.51 -15.98 8.07
CA ASP A 155 -7.72 -15.47 8.70
C ASP A 155 -8.02 -14.06 8.15
N ILE A 156 -9.18 -13.88 7.52
CA ILE A 156 -9.64 -12.64 6.90
C ILE A 156 -10.73 -12.00 7.77
N GLN A 157 -10.62 -10.70 7.98
CA GLN A 157 -11.61 -9.91 8.72
C GLN A 157 -12.26 -8.88 7.80
N THR A 158 -13.59 -8.83 7.79
CA THR A 158 -14.33 -7.76 7.13
C THR A 158 -14.14 -6.44 7.87
N VAL A 159 -13.75 -5.39 7.14
CA VAL A 159 -13.36 -4.10 7.72
C VAL A 159 -14.31 -2.99 7.27
N GLU A 160 -15.58 -3.13 7.64
CA GLU A 160 -16.68 -2.26 7.20
C GLU A 160 -16.57 -0.80 7.63
N GLU A 161 -15.77 -0.47 8.66
CA GLU A 161 -15.54 0.90 9.13
C GLU A 161 -14.06 1.26 9.08
N CYS A 162 -13.40 0.97 7.96
CA CYS A 162 -11.99 1.28 7.78
C CYS A 162 -11.75 2.79 7.67
N MET A 163 -10.96 3.36 8.59
CA MET A 163 -10.63 4.79 8.62
C MET A 163 -9.57 5.20 7.59
N LEU A 164 -9.04 4.28 6.78
CA LEU A 164 -8.08 4.62 5.71
C LEU A 164 -8.76 5.02 4.41
N VAL A 165 -9.97 4.54 4.15
CA VAL A 165 -10.74 4.74 2.92
C VAL A 165 -12.06 5.42 3.21
N ASP A 166 -12.65 6.06 2.21
CA ASP A 166 -13.97 6.68 2.36
C ASP A 166 -15.12 5.65 2.37
N GLU A 167 -16.32 6.12 2.62
CA GLU A 167 -17.50 5.27 2.82
C GLU A 167 -17.88 4.43 1.59
N ASP A 168 -17.57 4.88 0.37
CA ASP A 168 -17.89 4.12 -0.85
C ASP A 168 -17.19 2.78 -0.87
N PHE A 169 -15.93 2.72 -0.38
CA PHE A 169 -15.20 1.47 -0.23
C PHE A 169 -15.90 0.51 0.74
N SER A 170 -16.41 1.04 1.85
CA SER A 170 -17.12 0.23 2.85
C SER A 170 -18.46 -0.27 2.31
N LYS A 171 -19.22 0.55 1.59
CA LYS A 171 -20.46 0.16 0.93
C LYS A 171 -20.21 -0.96 -0.09
N ILE A 172 -19.21 -0.80 -0.96
CA ILE A 172 -18.82 -1.82 -1.94
C ILE A 172 -18.40 -3.12 -1.25
N LEU A 173 -17.56 -3.04 -0.21
CA LEU A 173 -17.10 -4.19 0.56
C LEU A 173 -18.25 -4.98 1.17
N VAL A 174 -19.15 -4.31 1.91
CA VAL A 174 -20.27 -4.95 2.61
C VAL A 174 -21.24 -5.57 1.61
N SER A 175 -21.66 -4.81 0.59
CA SER A 175 -22.57 -5.33 -0.45
C SER A 175 -21.96 -6.53 -1.19
N SER A 176 -20.65 -6.51 -1.44
CA SER A 176 -19.98 -7.63 -2.11
C SER A 176 -19.95 -8.89 -1.26
N VAL A 177 -19.64 -8.79 0.05
CA VAL A 177 -19.62 -9.97 0.92
C VAL A 177 -21.00 -10.55 1.11
N GLU A 178 -22.02 -9.72 1.25
CA GLU A 178 -23.42 -10.14 1.33
C GLU A 178 -23.86 -10.86 0.06
N PHE A 179 -23.62 -10.26 -1.11
CA PHE A 179 -23.94 -10.85 -2.41
C PHE A 179 -23.33 -12.24 -2.60
N PHE A 180 -22.03 -12.39 -2.37
CA PHE A 180 -21.36 -13.69 -2.59
C PHE A 180 -21.70 -14.73 -1.52
N ASN A 181 -22.05 -14.34 -0.30
CA ASN A 181 -22.61 -15.25 0.71
C ASN A 181 -23.97 -15.82 0.27
N GLU A 182 -24.86 -14.99 -0.31
CA GLU A 182 -26.15 -15.46 -0.84
C GLU A 182 -25.96 -16.44 -2.01
N LYS A 183 -24.99 -16.15 -2.89
CA LYS A 183 -24.66 -17.03 -4.03
C LYS A 183 -23.93 -18.31 -3.61
N LYS A 184 -23.40 -18.38 -2.38
CA LYS A 184 -22.66 -19.54 -1.81
C LYS A 184 -21.44 -19.95 -2.65
N LEU A 185 -20.76 -18.98 -3.28
CA LEU A 185 -19.57 -19.24 -4.07
C LEU A 185 -18.35 -19.48 -3.16
N PRO A 186 -17.51 -20.48 -3.47
CA PRO A 186 -16.34 -20.79 -2.65
C PRO A 186 -15.23 -19.76 -2.88
N TYR A 187 -14.54 -19.34 -1.81
CA TYR A 187 -13.31 -18.60 -1.95
C TYR A 187 -12.12 -19.51 -2.30
N TYR A 188 -11.13 -18.95 -3.01
CA TYR A 188 -9.91 -19.65 -3.39
C TYR A 188 -8.99 -19.87 -2.18
N ARG A 189 -8.64 -21.12 -1.92
CA ARG A 189 -7.76 -21.50 -0.81
C ARG A 189 -6.34 -21.74 -1.31
N THR A 190 -5.42 -20.89 -0.96
CA THR A 190 -4.00 -20.96 -1.36
C THR A 190 -3.31 -22.25 -0.92
N MET A 191 -3.79 -22.90 0.16
CA MET A 191 -3.22 -24.17 0.67
C MET A 191 -3.46 -25.37 -0.24
N ASN A 192 -4.55 -25.43 -0.96
CA ASN A 192 -4.94 -26.55 -1.82
C ASN A 192 -5.26 -26.13 -3.26
N HIS A 193 -5.15 -24.83 -3.55
CA HIS A 193 -5.38 -24.23 -4.87
C HIS A 193 -6.78 -24.51 -5.45
N LYS A 194 -7.80 -24.49 -4.58
CA LYS A 194 -9.21 -24.74 -4.94
C LYS A 194 -10.10 -23.60 -4.45
N GLY A 195 -11.11 -23.31 -5.28
CA GLY A 195 -12.13 -22.28 -5.03
C GLY A 195 -12.10 -21.21 -6.10
N TYR A 196 -13.00 -20.26 -6.01
CA TYR A 196 -13.31 -19.30 -7.07
C TYR A 196 -12.94 -17.87 -6.72
N LEU A 197 -13.53 -17.29 -5.66
CA LEU A 197 -13.37 -15.90 -5.28
C LEU A 197 -11.97 -15.66 -4.69
N ARG A 198 -11.21 -14.71 -5.21
CA ARG A 198 -9.84 -14.39 -4.75
C ARG A 198 -9.75 -13.02 -4.11
N HIS A 199 -9.94 -11.97 -4.89
CA HIS A 199 -9.76 -10.59 -4.41
C HIS A 199 -10.84 -9.67 -4.96
N LEU A 200 -11.07 -8.56 -4.24
CA LEU A 200 -11.82 -7.42 -4.71
C LEU A 200 -10.91 -6.19 -4.64
N VAL A 201 -10.61 -5.60 -5.78
CA VAL A 201 -9.80 -4.39 -5.88
C VAL A 201 -10.71 -3.20 -6.14
N VAL A 202 -10.64 -2.20 -5.27
CA VAL A 202 -11.37 -0.94 -5.44
C VAL A 202 -10.35 0.18 -5.58
N ARG A 203 -10.52 1.02 -6.62
CA ARG A 203 -9.70 2.21 -6.86
C ARG A 203 -10.59 3.44 -6.99
N LYS A 204 -10.15 4.55 -6.43
CA LYS A 204 -10.85 5.84 -6.51
C LYS A 204 -9.90 6.95 -6.95
N GLY A 205 -10.33 7.79 -7.90
CA GLY A 205 -9.70 9.06 -8.20
C GLY A 205 -10.16 10.08 -7.16
N ILE A 206 -9.23 10.65 -6.41
CA ILE A 206 -9.54 11.56 -5.30
C ILE A 206 -10.02 12.91 -5.83
N HIS A 207 -9.35 13.45 -6.86
CA HIS A 207 -9.74 14.73 -7.47
C HIS A 207 -10.86 14.58 -8.52
N THR A 208 -10.97 13.42 -9.15
CA THR A 208 -11.99 13.18 -10.17
C THR A 208 -13.28 12.58 -9.62
N ASN A 209 -13.25 12.06 -8.39
CA ASN A 209 -14.36 11.35 -7.76
C ASN A 209 -14.89 10.16 -8.59
N GLU A 210 -14.03 9.53 -9.37
CA GLU A 210 -14.31 8.29 -10.11
C GLU A 210 -13.97 7.07 -9.27
N ILE A 211 -14.76 6.00 -9.35
CA ILE A 211 -14.47 4.73 -8.67
C ILE A 211 -14.56 3.56 -9.65
N MET A 212 -13.67 2.61 -9.51
CA MET A 212 -13.60 1.39 -10.31
C MET A 212 -13.48 0.18 -9.40
N VAL A 213 -14.22 -0.87 -9.71
CA VAL A 213 -14.22 -2.14 -8.98
C VAL A 213 -13.75 -3.26 -9.89
N ASN A 214 -12.79 -4.05 -9.42
CA ASN A 214 -12.30 -5.22 -10.12
C ASN A 214 -12.43 -6.46 -9.23
N ILE A 215 -13.29 -7.38 -9.60
CA ILE A 215 -13.41 -8.69 -8.97
C ILE A 215 -12.41 -9.67 -9.59
N VAL A 216 -11.64 -10.34 -8.76
CA VAL A 216 -10.62 -11.32 -9.17
C VAL A 216 -11.07 -12.72 -8.76
N THR A 217 -11.13 -13.64 -9.72
CA THR A 217 -11.52 -15.04 -9.49
C THR A 217 -10.52 -16.00 -10.13
N SER A 218 -10.60 -17.27 -9.78
CA SER A 218 -10.03 -18.34 -10.62
C SER A 218 -10.98 -18.69 -11.77
N SER A 219 -10.55 -19.58 -12.67
CA SER A 219 -11.42 -20.15 -13.72
C SER A 219 -12.18 -21.42 -13.26
N GLN A 220 -12.15 -21.77 -11.96
CA GLN A 220 -12.66 -23.06 -11.47
C GLN A 220 -14.18 -23.16 -11.36
N GLU A 221 -14.91 -22.04 -11.44
CA GLU A 221 -16.37 -21.98 -11.44
C GLU A 221 -16.85 -21.11 -12.60
N ASP A 222 -18.04 -21.41 -13.09
CA ASP A 222 -18.72 -20.61 -14.11
C ASP A 222 -19.90 -19.87 -13.47
N PHE A 223 -19.69 -18.60 -13.12
CA PHE A 223 -20.69 -17.73 -12.54
C PHE A 223 -20.86 -16.48 -13.39
N ASP A 224 -22.14 -16.09 -13.63
CA ASP A 224 -22.45 -14.86 -14.38
C ASP A 224 -22.15 -13.60 -13.55
N MET A 225 -20.98 -13.04 -13.76
CA MET A 225 -20.52 -11.82 -13.09
C MET A 225 -21.31 -10.56 -13.47
N TYR A 226 -22.19 -10.63 -14.48
CA TYR A 226 -23.11 -9.51 -14.76
C TYR A 226 -24.12 -9.32 -13.62
N GLU A 227 -24.52 -10.36 -12.88
CA GLU A 227 -25.33 -10.21 -11.67
C GLU A 227 -24.61 -9.37 -10.59
N PHE A 228 -23.30 -9.60 -10.40
CA PHE A 228 -22.48 -8.81 -9.48
C PHE A 228 -22.35 -7.36 -9.95
N LYS A 229 -22.13 -7.14 -11.24
CA LYS A 229 -22.11 -5.79 -11.84
C LYS A 229 -23.43 -5.06 -11.60
N ASP A 230 -24.59 -5.73 -11.80
CA ASP A 230 -25.91 -5.12 -11.59
C ASP A 230 -26.14 -4.75 -10.12
N MET A 231 -25.68 -5.58 -9.18
CA MET A 231 -25.68 -5.28 -7.75
C MET A 231 -24.86 -4.02 -7.45
N LEU A 232 -23.62 -3.91 -7.98
CA LEU A 232 -22.76 -2.74 -7.78
C LEU A 232 -23.38 -1.44 -8.34
N LEU A 233 -24.03 -1.50 -9.50
CA LEU A 233 -24.73 -0.36 -10.09
C LEU A 233 -25.95 0.10 -9.26
N GLY A 234 -26.46 -0.76 -8.38
CA GLY A 234 -27.55 -0.43 -7.46
C GLY A 234 -27.12 0.23 -6.16
N ILE A 235 -25.81 0.32 -5.87
CA ILE A 235 -25.30 0.93 -4.64
C ILE A 235 -25.33 2.46 -4.78
N ASP A 236 -25.86 3.15 -3.76
CA ASP A 236 -25.81 4.61 -3.66
C ASP A 236 -24.41 5.07 -3.25
N LEU A 237 -23.52 5.26 -4.23
CA LEU A 237 -22.15 5.73 -4.07
C LEU A 237 -22.10 7.27 -4.22
N LYS A 238 -21.16 7.90 -3.50
CA LYS A 238 -20.85 9.33 -3.70
C LYS A 238 -19.95 9.56 -4.93
N ALA A 239 -19.12 8.58 -5.26
CA ALA A 239 -18.30 8.59 -6.44
C ALA A 239 -19.04 8.06 -7.66
N GLU A 240 -18.62 8.47 -8.86
CA GLU A 240 -19.09 7.90 -10.12
C GLU A 240 -18.45 6.53 -10.35
N LEU A 241 -19.26 5.46 -10.41
CA LEU A 241 -18.78 4.13 -10.77
C LEU A 241 -18.50 4.09 -12.28
N VAL A 242 -17.24 4.22 -12.66
CA VAL A 242 -16.83 4.33 -14.07
C VAL A 242 -16.41 3.00 -14.70
N GLY A 243 -16.19 1.98 -13.89
CA GLY A 243 -15.80 0.66 -14.39
C GLY A 243 -16.09 -0.46 -13.40
N VAL A 244 -16.62 -1.58 -13.92
CA VAL A 244 -16.70 -2.86 -13.22
C VAL A 244 -15.97 -3.90 -14.06
N LEU A 245 -14.97 -4.51 -13.49
CA LEU A 245 -14.06 -5.43 -14.16
C LEU A 245 -14.11 -6.81 -13.53
N HIS A 246 -13.87 -7.82 -14.31
CA HIS A 246 -13.66 -9.19 -13.86
C HIS A 246 -12.32 -9.70 -14.38
N THR A 247 -11.40 -9.96 -13.46
CA THR A 247 -10.09 -10.54 -13.76
C THR A 247 -10.09 -12.02 -13.42
N ILE A 248 -9.65 -12.85 -14.35
CA ILE A 248 -9.33 -14.25 -14.11
C ILE A 248 -7.86 -14.35 -13.74
N ASN A 249 -7.57 -15.07 -12.67
CA ASN A 249 -6.23 -15.30 -12.15
C ASN A 249 -6.11 -16.75 -11.65
N ASP A 250 -5.45 -17.60 -12.42
CA ASP A 250 -5.19 -19.01 -12.08
C ASP A 250 -3.78 -19.21 -11.48
N GLY A 251 -3.05 -18.12 -11.24
CA GLY A 251 -1.75 -18.15 -10.58
C GLY A 251 -1.83 -18.74 -9.16
N LEU A 252 -0.79 -19.45 -8.74
CA LEU A 252 -0.74 -20.10 -7.42
C LEU A 252 -0.48 -19.12 -6.28
N ALA A 253 0.16 -17.99 -6.57
CA ALA A 253 0.48 -16.96 -5.59
C ALA A 253 -0.78 -16.22 -5.12
N ASP A 254 -0.76 -15.79 -3.86
CA ASP A 254 -1.78 -14.93 -3.28
C ASP A 254 -1.47 -13.46 -3.66
N ALA A 255 -1.66 -13.17 -4.95
CA ALA A 255 -1.41 -11.86 -5.52
C ALA A 255 -2.41 -11.59 -6.64
N VAL A 256 -2.73 -10.31 -6.85
CA VAL A 256 -3.57 -9.88 -7.97
C VAL A 256 -2.71 -9.91 -9.25
N GLN A 257 -2.93 -10.95 -10.05
CA GLN A 257 -2.35 -11.13 -11.39
C GLN A 257 -3.48 -11.21 -12.41
N CYS A 258 -3.19 -10.99 -13.67
CA CYS A 258 -4.18 -10.95 -14.74
C CYS A 258 -3.82 -11.95 -15.83
N ASP A 259 -4.58 -13.06 -15.92
CA ASP A 259 -4.51 -13.98 -17.05
C ASP A 259 -5.51 -13.55 -18.14
N GLU A 260 -6.70 -13.07 -17.73
CA GLU A 260 -7.72 -12.51 -18.61
C GLU A 260 -8.46 -11.38 -17.89
N LEU A 261 -8.73 -10.27 -18.62
CA LEU A 261 -9.53 -9.13 -18.14
C LEU A 261 -10.81 -9.00 -18.96
N ARG A 262 -11.96 -8.95 -18.27
CA ARG A 262 -13.26 -8.69 -18.86
C ARG A 262 -13.83 -7.38 -18.31
N VAL A 263 -14.23 -6.48 -19.21
CA VAL A 263 -14.94 -5.25 -18.84
C VAL A 263 -16.43 -5.56 -18.80
N LEU A 264 -17.01 -5.58 -17.59
CA LEU A 264 -18.45 -5.85 -17.39
C LEU A 264 -19.29 -4.56 -17.54
N TYR A 265 -18.68 -3.40 -17.20
CA TYR A 265 -19.32 -2.09 -17.33
C TYR A 265 -18.27 -1.01 -17.48
N GLY A 266 -18.60 0.02 -18.30
CA GLY A 266 -17.81 1.23 -18.44
C GLY A 266 -16.43 1.01 -19.05
N ARG A 267 -15.38 1.41 -18.34
CA ARG A 267 -14.00 1.38 -18.83
C ARG A 267 -13.05 0.71 -17.83
N ASP A 268 -11.87 0.34 -18.30
CA ASP A 268 -10.83 -0.37 -17.53
C ASP A 268 -9.79 0.56 -16.88
N TYR A 269 -10.13 1.83 -16.68
CA TYR A 269 -9.28 2.80 -15.99
C TYR A 269 -10.11 3.84 -15.24
N ILE A 270 -9.52 4.41 -14.19
CA ILE A 270 -9.96 5.68 -13.60
C ILE A 270 -9.07 6.81 -14.08
N GLN A 271 -9.59 8.04 -14.03
CA GLN A 271 -8.77 9.24 -14.12
C GLN A 271 -8.42 9.73 -12.72
N GLU A 272 -7.23 10.27 -12.59
CA GLU A 272 -6.79 10.99 -11.38
C GLU A 272 -6.02 12.23 -11.82
N GLU A 273 -5.95 13.21 -10.93
CA GLU A 273 -5.17 14.41 -11.15
C GLU A 273 -4.13 14.58 -10.05
N ILE A 274 -2.89 14.88 -10.40
CA ILE A 274 -1.83 15.24 -9.46
C ILE A 274 -1.16 16.52 -9.96
N LEU A 275 -1.19 17.58 -9.13
CA LEU A 275 -0.57 18.87 -9.42
C LEU A 275 -0.94 19.43 -10.81
N GLY A 276 -2.20 19.27 -11.22
CA GLY A 276 -2.74 19.71 -12.50
C GLY A 276 -2.46 18.79 -13.69
N LEU A 277 -1.75 17.68 -13.50
CA LEU A 277 -1.52 16.65 -14.50
C LEU A 277 -2.53 15.52 -14.39
N LYS A 278 -3.07 15.07 -15.52
CA LYS A 278 -4.07 14.00 -15.59
C LYS A 278 -3.41 12.65 -15.85
N PHE A 279 -3.88 11.64 -15.15
CA PHE A 279 -3.39 10.26 -15.26
C PHE A 279 -4.52 9.29 -15.48
N LYS A 280 -4.38 8.42 -16.50
CA LYS A 280 -5.19 7.21 -16.61
C LYS A 280 -4.53 6.12 -15.78
N ILE A 281 -5.29 5.51 -14.88
CA ILE A 281 -4.81 4.51 -13.94
C ILE A 281 -5.58 3.21 -14.16
N SER A 282 -4.91 2.19 -14.68
CA SER A 282 -5.47 0.85 -14.88
C SER A 282 -5.62 0.09 -13.55
N PRO A 283 -6.37 -1.03 -13.50
CA PRO A 283 -6.52 -1.84 -12.28
C PRO A 283 -5.18 -2.38 -11.74
N PHE A 284 -4.19 -2.60 -12.62
CA PHE A 284 -2.92 -3.22 -12.25
C PHE A 284 -1.76 -2.23 -12.11
N SER A 285 -1.90 -1.00 -12.62
CA SER A 285 -0.86 0.02 -12.53
C SER A 285 -0.52 0.35 -11.07
N PHE A 286 0.77 0.48 -10.78
CA PHE A 286 1.19 1.12 -9.55
C PHE A 286 0.87 2.62 -9.63
N PHE A 287 0.27 3.15 -8.59
CA PHE A 287 0.04 4.57 -8.38
C PHE A 287 0.02 4.83 -6.89
N GLN A 288 0.54 5.96 -6.42
CA GLN A 288 0.61 6.29 -5.01
C GLN A 288 -0.78 6.23 -4.37
N THR A 289 -0.90 5.46 -3.29
CA THR A 289 -2.20 5.18 -2.66
C THR A 289 -2.74 6.33 -1.80
N ASN A 290 -1.99 7.42 -1.68
CA ASN A 290 -2.37 8.67 -1.03
C ASN A 290 -2.09 9.81 -2.01
N THR A 291 -3.08 10.22 -2.78
CA THR A 291 -2.95 11.26 -3.82
C THR A 291 -2.43 12.58 -3.23
N LYS A 292 -3.05 13.08 -2.17
CA LYS A 292 -2.64 14.36 -1.54
C LYS A 292 -1.26 14.30 -0.90
N GLY A 293 -0.91 13.15 -0.31
CA GLY A 293 0.45 12.91 0.20
C GLY A 293 1.49 12.87 -0.92
N ALA A 294 1.13 12.27 -2.07
CA ALA A 294 1.99 12.26 -3.25
C ALA A 294 2.21 13.67 -3.82
N GLU A 295 1.18 14.51 -3.85
CA GLU A 295 1.30 15.92 -4.25
C GLU A 295 2.29 16.69 -3.39
N VAL A 296 2.25 16.50 -2.06
CA VAL A 296 3.24 17.09 -1.14
C VAL A 296 4.64 16.57 -1.45
N LEU A 297 4.81 15.25 -1.56
CA LEU A 297 6.10 14.62 -1.86
C LEU A 297 6.69 15.13 -3.19
N TYR A 298 5.88 15.17 -4.25
CA TYR A 298 6.33 15.58 -5.57
C TYR A 298 6.61 17.08 -5.64
N SER A 299 5.85 17.91 -4.90
CA SER A 299 6.13 19.35 -4.77
C SER A 299 7.47 19.58 -4.08
N ILE A 300 7.74 18.89 -2.96
CA ILE A 300 9.02 18.98 -2.25
C ILE A 300 10.17 18.53 -3.18
N ALA A 301 10.02 17.41 -3.87
CA ALA A 301 11.03 16.93 -4.81
C ALA A 301 11.31 17.97 -5.91
N ARG A 302 10.27 18.57 -6.47
CA ARG A 302 10.39 19.65 -7.47
C ARG A 302 11.08 20.89 -6.89
N ASP A 303 10.73 21.30 -5.67
CA ASP A 303 11.31 22.47 -5.03
C ASP A 303 12.79 22.28 -4.68
N PHE A 304 13.21 21.06 -4.31
CA PHE A 304 14.63 20.71 -4.17
C PHE A 304 15.41 20.78 -5.49
N ILE A 305 14.74 20.57 -6.60
CA ILE A 305 15.33 20.73 -7.92
C ILE A 305 15.68 22.20 -8.19
N GLY A 306 14.82 23.14 -7.78
CA GLY A 306 15.00 24.57 -8.06
C GLY A 306 14.69 24.94 -9.51
N ASP A 307 15.44 25.88 -10.11
CA ASP A 307 15.26 26.32 -11.50
C ASP A 307 16.11 25.44 -12.44
N TYR A 308 15.45 24.58 -13.23
CA TYR A 308 16.08 23.53 -14.06
C TYR A 308 15.67 23.56 -15.52
N ASN A 309 15.19 24.69 -16.03
CA ASN A 309 14.74 24.82 -17.43
C ASN A 309 15.78 24.38 -18.47
N ASP A 310 17.05 24.27 -18.10
CA ASP A 310 18.16 23.80 -18.94
C ASP A 310 18.68 22.39 -18.56
N LYS A 311 18.12 21.72 -17.54
CA LYS A 311 18.61 20.50 -16.95
C LYS A 311 17.96 19.23 -17.49
N VAL A 312 18.73 18.15 -17.48
CA VAL A 312 18.27 16.79 -17.80
C VAL A 312 18.03 16.03 -16.50
N VAL A 313 16.83 15.47 -16.36
CA VAL A 313 16.42 14.68 -15.20
C VAL A 313 16.25 13.22 -15.58
N PHE A 314 16.82 12.32 -14.79
CA PHE A 314 16.54 10.88 -14.86
C PHE A 314 15.65 10.47 -13.72
N ASP A 315 14.50 9.87 -14.05
CA ASP A 315 13.56 9.23 -13.13
C ASP A 315 13.76 7.72 -13.23
N LEU A 316 14.49 7.15 -12.25
CA LEU A 316 14.85 5.73 -12.25
C LEU A 316 13.81 4.93 -11.46
N TYR A 317 13.35 3.82 -12.04
CA TYR A 317 12.22 3.02 -11.56
C TYR A 317 10.91 3.81 -11.63
N SER A 318 10.69 4.46 -12.77
CA SER A 318 9.68 5.52 -12.93
C SER A 318 8.22 5.04 -12.86
N GLY A 319 7.96 3.72 -12.89
CA GLY A 319 6.61 3.18 -12.89
C GLY A 319 5.76 3.78 -14.03
N THR A 320 4.59 4.32 -13.71
CA THR A 320 3.71 5.02 -14.66
C THR A 320 4.13 6.47 -14.92
N GLY A 321 5.33 6.87 -14.51
CA GLY A 321 5.94 8.15 -14.83
C GLY A 321 5.35 9.37 -14.10
N SER A 322 4.68 9.18 -12.97
CA SER A 322 4.02 10.28 -12.27
C SER A 322 5.01 11.33 -11.76
N ILE A 323 6.14 10.91 -11.16
CA ILE A 323 7.17 11.83 -10.67
C ILE A 323 7.84 12.53 -11.86
N GLY A 324 8.30 11.76 -12.85
CA GLY A 324 8.95 12.31 -14.03
C GLY A 324 8.11 13.35 -14.76
N GLN A 325 6.80 13.12 -14.91
CA GLN A 325 5.90 14.08 -15.54
C GLN A 325 5.72 15.37 -14.73
N VAL A 326 5.65 15.29 -13.40
CA VAL A 326 5.62 16.47 -12.53
C VAL A 326 6.91 17.28 -12.67
N MET A 327 8.06 16.61 -12.78
CA MET A 327 9.36 17.27 -12.98
C MET A 327 9.50 17.92 -14.37
N ALA A 328 8.78 17.43 -15.36
CA ALA A 328 8.86 17.94 -16.74
C ALA A 328 8.53 19.43 -16.89
N GLY A 329 7.64 19.95 -16.03
CA GLY A 329 7.30 21.37 -15.98
C GLY A 329 8.46 22.30 -15.60
N ALA A 330 9.53 21.77 -15.00
CA ALA A 330 10.70 22.49 -14.53
C ALA A 330 12.01 21.99 -15.17
N ALA A 331 11.96 21.02 -16.11
CA ALA A 331 13.14 20.41 -16.70
C ALA A 331 13.19 20.62 -18.21
N LYS A 332 14.41 20.67 -18.79
CA LYS A 332 14.62 20.64 -20.23
C LYS A 332 14.20 19.32 -20.85
N LYS A 333 14.58 18.22 -20.20
CA LYS A 333 14.23 16.85 -20.61
C LYS A 333 14.17 15.93 -19.41
N VAL A 334 13.21 15.00 -19.44
CA VAL A 334 13.07 13.94 -18.45
C VAL A 334 13.15 12.59 -19.16
N TYR A 335 14.01 11.71 -18.67
CA TYR A 335 14.04 10.29 -19.03
C TYR A 335 13.54 9.46 -17.86
N GLY A 336 12.42 8.75 -18.06
CA GLY A 336 11.92 7.75 -17.11
C GLY A 336 12.37 6.36 -17.54
N ILE A 337 12.89 5.56 -16.63
CA ILE A 337 13.36 4.20 -16.92
C ILE A 337 12.65 3.23 -16.00
N GLU A 338 11.96 2.27 -16.61
CA GLU A 338 11.13 1.28 -15.91
C GLU A 338 11.26 -0.09 -16.60
N ILE A 339 11.30 -1.17 -15.82
CA ILE A 339 11.45 -2.52 -16.37
C ILE A 339 10.13 -3.10 -16.90
N VAL A 340 9.00 -2.63 -16.38
CA VAL A 340 7.66 -3.12 -16.74
C VAL A 340 7.15 -2.39 -17.97
N GLU A 341 7.08 -3.08 -19.12
CA GLU A 341 6.67 -2.48 -20.41
C GLU A 341 5.29 -1.81 -20.35
N GLU A 342 4.30 -2.43 -19.71
CA GLU A 342 2.95 -1.87 -19.60
C GLU A 342 2.95 -0.53 -18.84
N ALA A 343 3.79 -0.42 -17.82
CA ALA A 343 3.95 0.84 -17.07
C ALA A 343 4.55 1.93 -17.94
N VAL A 344 5.54 1.60 -18.78
CA VAL A 344 6.16 2.53 -19.72
C VAL A 344 5.18 2.99 -20.80
N VAL A 345 4.37 2.08 -21.33
CA VAL A 345 3.29 2.45 -22.28
C VAL A 345 2.33 3.44 -21.64
N ALA A 346 1.84 3.14 -20.41
CA ALA A 346 0.96 4.03 -19.67
C ALA A 346 1.62 5.39 -19.37
N ALA A 347 2.91 5.42 -19.01
CA ALA A 347 3.66 6.64 -18.78
C ALA A 347 3.72 7.54 -20.02
N ASN A 348 4.03 6.96 -21.20
CA ASN A 348 4.06 7.68 -22.47
C ASN A 348 2.67 8.17 -22.91
N GLU A 349 1.61 7.39 -22.68
CA GLU A 349 0.24 7.81 -22.94
C GLU A 349 -0.19 8.97 -22.04
N ASN A 350 0.13 8.90 -20.75
CA ASN A 350 -0.14 9.98 -19.81
C ASN A 350 0.66 11.26 -20.14
N ALA A 351 1.92 11.14 -20.56
CA ALA A 351 2.70 12.28 -21.01
C ALA A 351 2.06 12.97 -22.23
N LYS A 352 1.57 12.20 -23.21
CA LYS A 352 0.82 12.73 -24.35
C LYS A 352 -0.48 13.39 -23.93
N LEU A 353 -1.24 12.77 -23.02
CA LEU A 353 -2.48 13.32 -22.45
C LEU A 353 -2.25 14.71 -21.83
N ASN A 354 -1.10 14.89 -21.18
CA ASN A 354 -0.69 16.14 -20.54
C ASN A 354 0.03 17.12 -21.49
N GLY A 355 0.21 16.78 -22.77
CA GLY A 355 0.90 17.62 -23.73
C GLY A 355 2.40 17.79 -23.45
N LEU A 356 3.00 16.89 -22.69
CA LEU A 356 4.42 16.92 -22.34
C LEU A 356 5.25 16.37 -23.51
N THR A 357 6.08 17.21 -24.12
CA THR A 357 6.93 16.85 -25.26
C THR A 357 8.39 16.60 -24.85
N ASN A 358 8.72 16.89 -23.61
CA ASN A 358 10.07 16.76 -23.05
C ASN A 358 10.23 15.57 -22.11
N CYS A 359 9.26 14.64 -22.03
CA CYS A 359 9.36 13.37 -21.34
C CYS A 359 9.57 12.22 -22.34
N GLU A 360 10.42 11.29 -21.97
CA GLU A 360 10.64 10.04 -22.70
C GLU A 360 10.74 8.89 -21.69
N PHE A 361 9.80 7.94 -21.76
CA PHE A 361 9.80 6.77 -20.88
C PHE A 361 10.26 5.54 -21.65
N ILE A 362 11.25 4.81 -21.10
CA ILE A 362 11.99 3.74 -21.76
C ILE A 362 11.86 2.46 -20.93
N ALA A 363 11.44 1.38 -21.60
CA ALA A 363 11.36 0.06 -20.99
C ALA A 363 12.75 -0.59 -20.93
N GLY A 364 13.15 -1.05 -19.76
CA GLY A 364 14.37 -1.82 -19.59
C GLY A 364 14.99 -1.75 -18.19
N ASP A 365 16.02 -2.55 -18.02
CA ASP A 365 16.83 -2.57 -16.80
C ASP A 365 17.60 -1.24 -16.66
N VAL A 366 17.41 -0.57 -15.52
CA VAL A 366 18.00 0.75 -15.23
C VAL A 366 19.51 0.75 -15.45
N ALA A 367 20.24 -0.28 -14.94
CA ALA A 367 21.68 -0.32 -15.03
C ALA A 367 22.22 -0.52 -16.48
N LYS A 368 21.37 -1.01 -17.38
CA LYS A 368 21.68 -1.14 -18.81
C LYS A 368 21.29 0.12 -19.58
N VAL A 369 20.02 0.54 -19.46
CA VAL A 369 19.48 1.66 -20.24
C VAL A 369 20.25 2.96 -19.98
N VAL A 370 20.58 3.27 -18.72
CA VAL A 370 21.34 4.50 -18.35
C VAL A 370 22.67 4.61 -19.11
N LYS A 371 23.35 3.49 -19.41
CA LYS A 371 24.64 3.49 -20.10
C LYS A 371 24.52 3.86 -21.58
N ASP A 372 23.35 3.58 -22.17
CA ASP A 372 23.10 3.77 -23.60
C ASP A 372 22.48 5.15 -23.91
N LEU A 373 22.07 5.90 -22.87
CA LEU A 373 21.56 7.26 -23.05
C LEU A 373 22.68 8.22 -23.44
N LYS A 374 22.37 9.07 -24.44
CA LYS A 374 23.32 10.07 -24.94
C LYS A 374 23.49 11.25 -23.98
N ASP A 375 22.38 11.65 -23.35
CA ASP A 375 22.38 12.73 -22.39
C ASP A 375 22.88 12.23 -21.04
N LYS A 376 23.59 13.11 -20.32
CA LYS A 376 23.96 12.86 -18.92
C LYS A 376 22.98 13.58 -18.01
N PRO A 377 22.58 12.96 -16.89
CA PRO A 377 21.69 13.63 -15.97
C PRO A 377 22.40 14.74 -15.18
N ASP A 378 21.72 15.86 -15.03
CA ASP A 378 22.07 16.88 -14.05
C ASP A 378 21.45 16.51 -12.69
N LEU A 379 20.34 15.77 -12.72
CA LEU A 379 19.62 15.27 -11.56
C LEU A 379 19.15 13.83 -11.77
N ILE A 380 19.19 13.05 -10.71
CA ILE A 380 18.65 11.67 -10.68
C ILE A 380 17.63 11.58 -9.54
N ILE A 381 16.44 11.09 -9.86
CA ILE A 381 15.40 10.71 -8.90
C ILE A 381 15.44 9.18 -8.79
N VAL A 382 15.40 8.67 -7.57
CA VAL A 382 15.46 7.23 -7.29
C VAL A 382 14.37 6.88 -6.29
N ASP A 383 13.32 6.20 -6.76
CA ASP A 383 12.19 5.70 -5.95
C ASP A 383 11.91 4.24 -6.35
N PRO A 384 12.78 3.28 -5.89
CA PRO A 384 12.78 1.89 -6.34
C PRO A 384 11.68 1.03 -5.70
#